data_492ab9cf906a4d24fccfefc0832f4c27
#
_entry.id   492ab9cf906a4d24fccfefc0832f4c27
#
_cell.length_a   1.000
_cell.length_b   1.000
_cell.length_c   1.000
_cell.angle_alpha   90.00
_cell.angle_beta   90.00
_cell.angle_gamma   90.00
#
_symmetry.space_group_name_H-M   'P 1'
#
loop_
_entity.id
_entity.type
_entity.pdbx_description
1 polymer ?
#
loop_
_entity_poly.entity_id
_entity_poly.type
_entity_poly.pdbx_seq_one_letter_code
_entity_poly.pdbx_strand_id
1 'polypeptide(L)'
;MASVHQLISIFDEVRKLVAREDNNFDWSCWDDSSAALAEIDSVLEQLCNFGLLPESKMNFFFLPTGPLQEVSISSGWGDEFCDLTDSFDLAMKTKVCICFQSTQQKEVPFSAVGMTDDYADITIGKCRKCGQVWLRYLYENEGFTGSGRWYLGAISDLQANMIHANQAKAILEGLDWYWVGGSYFGGRVSVASSSIFH
;
A
#
# COMPACT_ATOMS: atom_id res chain seq x y z
N MET A 1 -2.23 -9.99 -10.24
CA MET A 1 -1.30 -9.40 -9.25
C MET A 1 -2.07 -9.13 -8.00
N ALA A 2 -1.62 -9.69 -6.86
CA ALA A 2 -2.12 -9.18 -5.62
C ALA A 2 -1.70 -7.72 -5.55
N SER A 3 -2.64 -6.87 -5.62
CA SER A 3 -2.43 -5.50 -5.23
C SER A 3 -2.37 -5.47 -3.71
N VAL A 4 -1.68 -4.51 -3.14
CA VAL A 4 -1.78 -4.18 -1.72
C VAL A 4 -3.26 -4.13 -1.30
N HIS A 5 -4.14 -3.67 -2.17
CA HIS A 5 -5.59 -3.68 -2.00
C HIS A 5 -6.20 -5.07 -1.74
N GLN A 6 -5.67 -6.15 -2.36
CA GLN A 6 -6.16 -7.50 -2.06
C GLN A 6 -5.75 -7.94 -0.66
N LEU A 7 -4.53 -7.64 -0.24
CA LEU A 7 -4.09 -7.92 1.12
C LEU A 7 -4.88 -7.10 2.14
N ILE A 8 -5.09 -5.81 1.89
CA ILE A 8 -5.95 -4.95 2.73
C ILE A 8 -7.35 -5.56 2.82
N SER A 9 -7.97 -5.93 1.68
CA SER A 9 -9.30 -6.54 1.68
C SER A 9 -9.35 -7.85 2.48
N ILE A 10 -8.31 -8.69 2.40
CA ILE A 10 -8.23 -9.94 3.17
C ILE A 10 -8.14 -9.63 4.67
N PHE A 11 -7.27 -8.70 5.08
CA PHE A 11 -7.14 -8.33 6.49
C PHE A 11 -8.35 -7.58 7.04
N ASP A 12 -9.09 -6.84 6.21
CA ASP A 12 -10.38 -6.24 6.58
C ASP A 12 -11.45 -7.32 6.86
N GLU A 13 -11.50 -8.39 6.06
CA GLU A 13 -12.40 -9.52 6.34
C GLU A 13 -11.97 -10.28 7.60
N VAL A 14 -10.67 -10.54 7.79
CA VAL A 14 -10.13 -11.09 9.04
C VAL A 14 -10.56 -10.25 10.24
N ARG A 15 -10.44 -8.93 10.15
CA ARG A 15 -10.84 -7.99 11.19
C ARG A 15 -12.32 -8.13 11.56
N LYS A 16 -13.20 -8.27 10.57
CA LYS A 16 -14.64 -8.45 10.79
C LYS A 16 -14.95 -9.76 11.50
N LEU A 17 -14.27 -10.85 11.10
CA LEU A 17 -14.45 -12.16 11.72
C LEU A 17 -13.97 -12.15 13.18
N VAL A 18 -12.80 -11.58 13.44
CA VAL A 18 -12.21 -11.49 14.80
C VAL A 18 -13.01 -10.54 15.71
N ALA A 19 -13.72 -9.57 15.15
CA ALA A 19 -14.56 -8.64 15.90
C ALA A 19 -15.91 -9.22 16.34
N ARG A 20 -16.26 -10.45 15.95
CA ARG A 20 -17.51 -11.10 16.38
C ARG A 20 -17.51 -11.32 17.89
N GLU A 21 -18.63 -11.06 18.55
CA GLU A 21 -18.74 -11.12 20.03
C GLU A 21 -18.67 -12.55 20.59
N ASP A 22 -18.98 -13.57 19.77
CA ASP A 22 -19.02 -14.98 20.12
C ASP A 22 -17.69 -15.71 19.89
N ASN A 23 -16.61 -15.01 19.59
CA ASN A 23 -15.29 -15.60 19.40
C ASN A 23 -14.71 -16.15 20.71
N ASN A 24 -14.09 -17.33 20.61
CA ASN A 24 -13.34 -17.97 21.68
C ASN A 24 -11.84 -17.89 21.39
N PHE A 25 -11.07 -17.29 22.30
CA PHE A 25 -9.62 -17.07 22.19
C PHE A 25 -8.80 -18.01 23.07
N ASP A 26 -9.42 -18.96 23.81
CA ASP A 26 -8.75 -19.82 24.80
C ASP A 26 -7.55 -20.60 24.26
N TRP A 27 -7.55 -20.90 22.97
CA TRP A 27 -6.49 -21.68 22.31
C TRP A 27 -5.56 -20.85 21.44
N SER A 28 -5.80 -19.56 21.36
CA SER A 28 -4.97 -18.65 20.56
C SER A 28 -3.87 -18.00 21.42
N CYS A 29 -2.92 -17.36 20.75
CA CYS A 29 -1.92 -16.54 21.45
C CYS A 29 -2.47 -15.18 21.89
N TRP A 30 -3.70 -14.83 21.53
CA TRP A 30 -4.36 -13.61 21.93
C TRP A 30 -5.22 -13.83 23.17
N ASP A 31 -5.12 -12.92 24.13
CA ASP A 31 -5.89 -13.00 25.35
C ASP A 31 -7.40 -12.71 25.12
N ASP A 32 -7.68 -11.85 24.12
CA ASP A 32 -9.03 -11.44 23.77
C ASP A 32 -9.12 -10.81 22.37
N SER A 33 -10.34 -10.45 21.97
CA SER A 33 -10.60 -9.76 20.70
C SER A 33 -9.85 -8.42 20.57
N SER A 34 -9.64 -7.69 21.66
CA SER A 34 -8.96 -6.39 21.64
C SER A 34 -7.48 -6.55 21.28
N ALA A 35 -6.81 -7.56 21.84
CA ALA A 35 -5.42 -7.88 21.53
C ALA A 35 -5.26 -8.31 20.07
N ALA A 36 -6.16 -9.18 19.58
CA ALA A 36 -6.18 -9.63 18.20
C ALA A 36 -6.42 -8.47 17.22
N LEU A 37 -7.41 -7.64 17.48
CA LEU A 37 -7.74 -6.48 16.65
C LEU A 37 -6.60 -5.46 16.61
N ALA A 38 -5.90 -5.23 17.73
CA ALA A 38 -4.75 -4.31 17.76
C ALA A 38 -3.62 -4.77 16.82
N GLU A 39 -3.33 -6.08 16.76
CA GLU A 39 -2.33 -6.62 15.84
C GLU A 39 -2.79 -6.54 14.38
N ILE A 40 -4.06 -6.86 14.09
CA ILE A 40 -4.63 -6.78 12.74
C ILE A 40 -4.65 -5.33 12.26
N ASP A 41 -5.08 -4.38 13.10
CA ASP A 41 -5.10 -2.96 12.78
C ASP A 41 -3.69 -2.42 12.51
N SER A 42 -2.67 -2.90 13.26
CA SER A 42 -1.27 -2.58 12.99
C SER A 42 -0.80 -3.10 11.62
N VAL A 43 -1.28 -4.27 11.19
CA VAL A 43 -1.00 -4.80 9.84
C VAL A 43 -1.66 -3.94 8.78
N LEU A 44 -2.94 -3.62 8.95
CA LEU A 44 -3.70 -2.77 8.02
C LEU A 44 -3.08 -1.39 7.90
N GLU A 45 -2.72 -0.75 9.01
CA GLU A 45 -2.04 0.54 9.01
C GLU A 45 -0.72 0.48 8.23
N GLN A 46 0.09 -0.56 8.43
CA GLN A 46 1.35 -0.72 7.71
C GLN A 46 1.13 -0.99 6.22
N LEU A 47 0.13 -1.80 5.85
CA LEU A 47 -0.22 -2.02 4.45
C LEU A 47 -0.71 -0.74 3.78
N CYS A 48 -1.55 0.04 4.46
CA CYS A 48 -2.06 1.32 3.95
C CYS A 48 -0.94 2.36 3.83
N ASN A 49 -0.07 2.48 4.84
CA ASN A 49 0.95 3.52 4.88
C ASN A 49 2.20 3.20 4.04
N PHE A 50 2.58 1.94 3.96
CA PHE A 50 3.86 1.54 3.34
C PHE A 50 3.70 0.60 2.15
N GLY A 51 2.49 0.08 1.92
CA GLY A 51 2.22 -0.88 0.84
C GLY A 51 2.95 -2.21 1.00
N LEU A 52 3.67 -2.43 2.10
CA LEU A 52 4.49 -3.61 2.36
C LEU A 52 4.58 -3.89 3.85
N LEU A 53 4.46 -5.18 4.17
CA LEU A 53 4.86 -5.76 5.45
C LEU A 53 5.89 -6.85 5.20
N PRO A 54 6.79 -7.13 6.14
CA PRO A 54 7.60 -8.33 6.09
C PRO A 54 6.70 -9.55 5.91
N GLU A 55 6.99 -10.35 4.89
CA GLU A 55 6.22 -11.56 4.54
C GLU A 55 6.00 -12.47 5.76
N SER A 56 7.01 -12.56 6.62
CA SER A 56 6.95 -13.32 7.87
C SER A 56 5.87 -12.83 8.84
N LYS A 57 5.60 -11.53 8.91
CA LYS A 57 4.55 -10.98 9.78
C LYS A 57 3.16 -11.32 9.26
N MET A 58 2.93 -11.23 7.95
CA MET A 58 1.64 -11.59 7.35
C MET A 58 1.38 -13.08 7.41
N ASN A 59 2.41 -13.88 7.09
CA ASN A 59 2.31 -15.34 7.13
C ASN A 59 1.97 -15.87 8.51
N PHE A 60 2.45 -15.22 9.58
CA PHE A 60 2.16 -15.63 10.96
C PHE A 60 0.66 -15.80 11.25
N PHE A 61 -0.18 -14.95 10.69
CA PHE A 61 -1.62 -15.01 10.88
C PHE A 61 -2.26 -16.25 10.24
N PHE A 62 -1.71 -16.71 9.12
CA PHE A 62 -2.27 -17.78 8.29
C PHE A 62 -1.50 -19.10 8.43
N LEU A 63 -0.55 -19.21 9.38
CA LEU A 63 0.15 -20.46 9.63
C LEU A 63 -0.81 -21.55 10.12
N PRO A 64 -0.56 -22.82 9.77
CA PRO A 64 -1.17 -23.95 10.48
C PRO A 64 -0.87 -23.84 11.98
N THR A 65 -1.88 -24.02 12.83
CA THR A 65 -1.81 -23.73 14.27
C THR A 65 -1.47 -22.27 14.61
N GLY A 66 -1.68 -21.36 13.67
CA GLY A 66 -1.55 -19.92 13.89
C GLY A 66 -2.78 -19.35 14.62
N PRO A 67 -2.68 -18.09 15.08
CA PRO A 67 -3.71 -17.50 15.94
C PRO A 67 -5.09 -17.42 15.29
N LEU A 68 -5.17 -17.15 13.97
CA LEU A 68 -6.44 -17.10 13.26
C LEU A 68 -7.08 -18.48 13.13
N GLN A 69 -6.28 -19.53 12.86
CA GLN A 69 -6.80 -20.87 12.77
C GLN A 69 -7.40 -21.32 14.11
N GLU A 70 -6.70 -21.11 15.21
CA GLU A 70 -7.18 -21.49 16.55
C GLU A 70 -8.49 -20.77 16.89
N VAL A 71 -8.56 -19.46 16.68
CA VAL A 71 -9.81 -18.71 16.90
C VAL A 71 -10.92 -19.18 15.97
N SER A 72 -10.63 -19.43 14.69
CA SER A 72 -11.65 -19.83 13.70
C SER A 72 -12.28 -21.17 14.04
N ILE A 73 -11.48 -22.13 14.44
CA ILE A 73 -11.96 -23.48 14.85
C ILE A 73 -12.78 -23.39 16.13
N SER A 74 -12.26 -22.67 17.14
CA SER A 74 -12.95 -22.53 18.43
C SER A 74 -14.25 -21.72 18.34
N SER A 75 -14.38 -20.88 17.30
CA SER A 75 -15.50 -19.95 17.13
C SER A 75 -16.43 -20.33 15.98
N GLY A 76 -16.17 -21.46 15.28
CA GLY A 76 -17.09 -22.04 14.30
C GLY A 76 -17.09 -21.36 12.93
N TRP A 77 -16.03 -20.60 12.57
CA TRP A 77 -15.85 -19.99 11.24
C TRP A 77 -14.59 -20.53 10.51
N GLY A 78 -14.30 -21.82 10.72
CA GLY A 78 -13.17 -22.50 10.09
C GLY A 78 -13.25 -22.54 8.55
N ASP A 79 -14.46 -22.62 7.98
CA ASP A 79 -14.64 -22.63 6.53
C ASP A 79 -14.28 -21.26 5.93
N GLU A 80 -14.74 -20.16 6.54
CA GLU A 80 -14.38 -18.81 6.13
C GLU A 80 -12.88 -18.57 6.27
N PHE A 81 -12.22 -19.12 7.30
CA PHE A 81 -10.77 -19.06 7.45
C PHE A 81 -10.06 -19.80 6.30
N CYS A 82 -10.54 -20.96 5.87
CA CYS A 82 -9.98 -21.68 4.73
C CYS A 82 -10.05 -20.85 3.45
N ASP A 83 -11.20 -20.24 3.16
CA ASP A 83 -11.39 -19.37 1.99
C ASP A 83 -10.46 -18.15 2.02
N LEU A 84 -10.26 -17.56 3.21
CA LEU A 84 -9.32 -16.45 3.42
C LEU A 84 -7.87 -16.90 3.23
N THR A 85 -7.51 -18.08 3.72
CA THR A 85 -6.16 -18.64 3.56
C THR A 85 -5.84 -18.87 2.08
N ASP A 86 -6.77 -19.45 1.32
CA ASP A 86 -6.62 -19.65 -0.13
C ASP A 86 -6.45 -18.30 -0.86
N SER A 87 -7.23 -17.31 -0.47
CA SER A 87 -7.15 -15.94 -1.02
C SER A 87 -5.82 -15.28 -0.67
N PHE A 88 -5.36 -15.45 0.56
CA PHE A 88 -4.07 -14.94 1.04
C PHE A 88 -2.89 -15.61 0.31
N ASP A 89 -2.91 -16.93 0.20
CA ASP A 89 -1.90 -17.70 -0.52
C ASP A 89 -1.81 -17.28 -1.99
N LEU A 90 -2.96 -17.09 -2.64
CA LEU A 90 -3.00 -16.58 -4.00
C LEU A 90 -2.43 -15.17 -4.09
N ALA A 91 -2.79 -14.33 -3.13
CA ALA A 91 -2.26 -12.98 -3.02
C ALA A 91 -0.73 -12.98 -2.82
N MET A 92 -0.20 -13.82 -1.95
CA MET A 92 1.23 -13.94 -1.66
C MET A 92 2.03 -14.57 -2.80
N LYS A 93 1.47 -15.52 -3.53
CA LYS A 93 2.09 -16.09 -4.75
C LYS A 93 2.25 -15.06 -5.86
N THR A 94 1.39 -14.07 -5.90
CA THR A 94 1.51 -12.89 -6.76
C THR A 94 2.48 -11.89 -6.11
N LYS A 95 3.78 -12.11 -6.26
CA LYS A 95 4.82 -11.24 -5.68
C LYS A 95 4.50 -9.77 -5.92
N VAL A 96 4.43 -8.99 -4.85
CA VAL A 96 4.35 -7.53 -4.95
C VAL A 96 5.47 -7.07 -5.87
N CYS A 97 5.12 -6.41 -6.96
CA CYS A 97 6.09 -6.03 -7.95
C CYS A 97 7.13 -5.09 -7.33
N ILE A 98 8.38 -5.25 -7.74
CA ILE A 98 9.48 -4.40 -7.26
C ILE A 98 9.20 -2.89 -7.43
N CYS A 99 8.31 -2.50 -8.34
CA CYS A 99 7.91 -1.11 -8.49
C CYS A 99 7.13 -0.54 -7.31
N PHE A 100 6.59 -1.39 -6.44
CA PHE A 100 6.01 -1.01 -5.15
C PHE A 100 7.01 -1.10 -3.98
N GLN A 101 8.19 -1.68 -4.21
CA GLN A 101 9.20 -1.90 -3.17
C GLN A 101 10.33 -0.87 -3.21
N SER A 102 10.43 -0.11 -4.29
CA SER A 102 11.53 0.80 -4.50
C SER A 102 11.11 2.05 -5.23
N THR A 103 11.47 3.18 -4.67
CA THR A 103 11.33 4.50 -5.30
C THR A 103 12.25 4.69 -6.51
N GLN A 104 13.27 3.85 -6.68
CA GLN A 104 14.17 3.91 -7.85
C GLN A 104 13.50 3.46 -9.16
N GLN A 105 12.41 2.76 -9.09
CA GLN A 105 11.51 2.39 -10.19
C GLN A 105 12.18 2.06 -11.56
N LYS A 106 13.29 1.33 -11.53
CA LYS A 106 14.08 0.98 -12.73
C LYS A 106 13.28 0.29 -13.84
N GLU A 107 12.19 -0.38 -13.45
CA GLU A 107 11.29 -1.10 -14.36
C GLU A 107 10.15 -0.23 -14.89
N VAL A 108 10.11 1.05 -14.52
CA VAL A 108 9.05 1.98 -14.94
C VAL A 108 9.66 3.04 -15.85
N PRO A 109 9.51 2.92 -17.17
CA PRO A 109 9.90 3.98 -18.10
C PRO A 109 8.92 5.14 -17.95
N PHE A 110 9.41 6.29 -17.52
CA PHE A 110 8.63 7.52 -17.40
C PHE A 110 8.64 8.32 -18.69
N SER A 111 7.49 8.87 -19.05
CA SER A 111 7.29 9.80 -20.17
C SER A 111 6.71 11.10 -19.64
N ALA A 112 7.10 12.21 -20.26
CA ALA A 112 6.60 13.53 -19.89
C ALA A 112 5.11 13.65 -20.24
N VAL A 113 4.33 14.19 -19.29
CA VAL A 113 2.96 14.66 -19.51
C VAL A 113 2.99 16.16 -19.83
N GLY A 114 3.84 16.90 -19.12
CA GLY A 114 4.00 18.33 -19.27
C GLY A 114 4.51 18.96 -17.97
N MET A 115 4.42 20.27 -17.91
CA MET A 115 4.79 21.06 -16.75
C MET A 115 3.53 21.77 -16.23
N THR A 116 3.44 21.92 -14.92
CA THR A 116 2.38 22.70 -14.28
C THR A 116 2.63 24.21 -14.40
N ASP A 117 1.62 25.00 -14.11
CA ASP A 117 1.75 26.47 -14.04
C ASP A 117 2.76 26.92 -12.97
N ASP A 118 3.00 26.08 -11.94
CA ASP A 118 3.98 26.28 -10.86
C ASP A 118 5.36 25.73 -11.21
N TYR A 119 5.60 25.38 -12.46
CA TYR A 119 6.87 24.84 -12.95
C TYR A 119 7.26 23.45 -12.40
N ALA A 120 6.30 22.64 -12.00
CA ALA A 120 6.57 21.25 -11.65
C ALA A 120 6.51 20.33 -12.88
N ASP A 121 7.50 19.47 -13.02
CA ASP A 121 7.55 18.45 -14.07
C ASP A 121 6.65 17.27 -13.74
N ILE A 122 5.74 16.94 -14.64
CA ILE A 122 4.82 15.82 -14.51
C ILE A 122 5.20 14.72 -15.48
N THR A 123 5.40 13.52 -14.94
CA THR A 123 5.69 12.35 -15.74
C THR A 123 4.80 11.18 -15.30
N ILE A 124 4.44 10.33 -16.26
CA ILE A 124 3.80 9.04 -15.99
C ILE A 124 4.66 7.91 -16.54
N GLY A 125 4.56 6.75 -15.91
CA GLY A 125 5.25 5.57 -16.38
C GLY A 125 4.49 4.31 -16.05
N LYS A 126 4.54 3.33 -16.96
CA LYS A 126 3.91 2.02 -16.78
C LYS A 126 4.97 0.97 -16.50
N CYS A 127 4.83 0.26 -15.38
CA CYS A 127 5.77 -0.79 -15.00
C CYS A 127 5.76 -1.92 -16.04
N ARG A 128 6.93 -2.26 -16.57
CA ARG A 128 7.09 -3.33 -17.56
C ARG A 128 6.75 -4.72 -17.04
N LYS A 129 6.87 -4.92 -15.70
CA LYS A 129 6.60 -6.23 -15.07
C LYS A 129 5.15 -6.43 -14.71
N CYS A 130 4.50 -5.40 -14.18
CA CYS A 130 3.17 -5.56 -13.61
C CYS A 130 2.09 -4.69 -14.26
N GLY A 131 2.45 -3.79 -15.14
CA GLY A 131 1.50 -2.90 -15.79
C GLY A 131 0.99 -1.75 -14.91
N GLN A 132 1.39 -1.66 -13.63
CA GLN A 132 1.00 -0.55 -12.77
C GLN A 132 1.45 0.77 -13.36
N VAL A 133 0.57 1.75 -13.39
CA VAL A 133 0.89 3.12 -13.81
C VAL A 133 1.24 3.95 -12.60
N TRP A 134 2.30 4.74 -12.74
CA TRP A 134 2.84 5.63 -11.74
C TRP A 134 2.80 7.06 -12.23
N LEU A 135 2.35 7.96 -11.37
CA LEU A 135 2.38 9.41 -11.57
C LEU A 135 3.50 9.99 -10.72
N ARG A 136 4.41 10.71 -11.35
CA ARG A 136 5.46 11.46 -10.65
C ARG A 136 5.28 12.94 -10.87
N TYR A 137 5.31 13.68 -9.78
CA TYR A 137 5.31 15.13 -9.71
C TYR A 137 6.67 15.54 -9.15
N LEU A 138 7.45 16.30 -9.88
CA LEU A 138 8.76 16.81 -9.49
C LEU A 138 8.72 18.33 -9.49
N TYR A 139 8.99 18.93 -8.33
CA TYR A 139 9.13 20.37 -8.17
C TYR A 139 10.55 20.70 -7.75
N GLU A 140 11.17 21.67 -8.39
CA GLU A 140 12.48 22.20 -8.04
C GLU A 140 12.50 23.71 -8.27
N ASN A 141 12.93 24.45 -7.28
CA ASN A 141 13.15 25.90 -7.41
C ASN A 141 14.61 26.14 -7.72
N GLU A 142 14.93 26.47 -8.97
CA GLU A 142 16.29 26.69 -9.45
C GLU A 142 17.07 27.76 -8.66
N GLY A 143 16.37 28.68 -8.00
CA GLY A 143 16.98 29.73 -7.17
C GLY A 143 17.54 29.24 -5.81
N PHE A 144 17.23 28.00 -5.39
CA PHE A 144 17.60 27.48 -4.07
C PHE A 144 18.22 26.10 -4.15
N THR A 145 19.43 25.94 -3.65
CA THR A 145 20.09 24.65 -3.53
C THR A 145 19.31 23.73 -2.58
N GLY A 146 19.06 22.51 -3.00
CA GLY A 146 18.35 21.52 -2.19
C GLY A 146 16.84 21.71 -2.12
N SER A 147 16.25 22.43 -3.07
CA SER A 147 14.78 22.65 -3.16
C SER A 147 14.01 21.49 -3.77
N GLY A 148 14.69 20.51 -4.37
CA GLY A 148 14.06 19.42 -5.09
C GLY A 148 13.12 18.58 -4.22
N ARG A 149 11.89 18.42 -4.68
CA ARG A 149 10.82 17.60 -4.07
C ARG A 149 10.19 16.76 -5.14
N TRP A 150 10.02 15.50 -4.87
CA TRP A 150 9.25 14.64 -5.77
C TRP A 150 8.20 13.85 -4.99
N TYR A 151 7.10 13.60 -5.68
CA TYR A 151 5.95 12.85 -5.20
C TYR A 151 5.63 11.78 -6.23
N LEU A 152 5.35 10.55 -5.78
CA LEU A 152 5.19 9.40 -6.65
C LEU A 152 4.04 8.53 -6.17
N GLY A 153 2.96 8.49 -6.92
CA GLY A 153 1.75 7.74 -6.58
C GLY A 153 1.35 6.74 -7.66
N ALA A 154 0.73 5.65 -7.22
CA ALA A 154 0.15 4.66 -8.12
C ALA A 154 -1.24 5.14 -8.57
N ILE A 155 -1.46 5.22 -9.89
CA ILE A 155 -2.72 5.66 -10.48
C ILE A 155 -3.33 4.58 -11.39
N SER A 156 -4.61 4.73 -11.72
CA SER A 156 -5.28 3.86 -12.67
C SER A 156 -4.94 4.20 -14.13
N ASP A 157 -5.11 3.24 -15.03
CA ASP A 157 -4.97 3.48 -16.47
C ASP A 157 -5.95 4.58 -16.95
N LEU A 158 -7.15 4.67 -16.36
CA LEU A 158 -8.12 5.70 -16.70
C LEU A 158 -7.61 7.11 -16.33
N GLN A 159 -7.09 7.28 -15.11
CA GLN A 159 -6.48 8.54 -14.69
C GLN A 159 -5.30 8.91 -15.58
N ALA A 160 -4.44 7.95 -15.92
CA ALA A 160 -3.28 8.17 -16.78
C ALA A 160 -3.64 8.65 -18.19
N ASN A 161 -4.74 8.12 -18.76
CA ASN A 161 -5.20 8.49 -20.10
C ASN A 161 -5.86 9.89 -20.15
N MET A 162 -6.32 10.40 -19.03
CA MET A 162 -7.06 11.67 -18.95
C MET A 162 -6.27 12.79 -18.28
N ILE A 163 -5.06 12.51 -17.80
CA ILE A 163 -4.30 13.47 -16.99
C ILE A 163 -3.78 14.64 -17.81
N HIS A 164 -3.98 15.85 -17.28
CA HIS A 164 -3.26 17.06 -17.65
C HIS A 164 -2.32 17.47 -16.53
N ALA A 165 -1.19 18.11 -16.85
CA ALA A 165 -0.14 18.44 -15.87
C ALA A 165 -0.70 19.13 -14.61
N ASN A 166 -1.55 20.13 -14.76
CA ASN A 166 -2.15 20.88 -13.63
C ASN A 166 -3.10 20.06 -12.73
N GLN A 167 -3.50 18.86 -13.16
CA GLN A 167 -4.34 17.95 -12.35
C GLN A 167 -3.51 16.99 -11.49
N ALA A 168 -2.21 16.85 -11.77
CA ALA A 168 -1.36 15.86 -11.15
C ALA A 168 -1.32 15.99 -9.62
N LYS A 169 -1.25 17.22 -9.11
CA LYS A 169 -1.28 17.51 -7.67
C LYS A 169 -2.57 16.99 -7.02
N ALA A 170 -3.72 17.36 -7.56
CA ALA A 170 -5.02 16.95 -7.03
C ALA A 170 -5.22 15.42 -7.10
N ILE A 171 -4.72 14.78 -8.16
CA ILE A 171 -4.76 13.31 -8.27
C ILE A 171 -3.94 12.67 -7.17
N LEU A 172 -2.69 13.12 -6.94
CA LEU A 172 -1.83 12.59 -5.89
C LEU A 172 -2.41 12.81 -4.49
N GLU A 173 -2.93 14.01 -4.21
CA GLU A 173 -3.57 14.34 -2.93
C GLU A 173 -4.85 13.53 -2.67
N GLY A 174 -5.51 13.04 -3.71
CA GLY A 174 -6.67 12.15 -3.63
C GLY A 174 -6.33 10.67 -3.48
N LEU A 175 -5.05 10.28 -3.49
CA LEU A 175 -4.63 8.91 -3.25
C LEU A 175 -4.58 8.63 -1.74
N ASP A 176 -4.84 7.39 -1.36
CA ASP A 176 -4.70 6.95 0.03
C ASP A 176 -3.26 7.12 0.53
N TRP A 177 -2.30 6.98 -0.39
CA TRP A 177 -0.88 7.21 -0.10
C TRP A 177 -0.08 7.51 -1.37
N TYR A 178 1.06 8.17 -1.20
CA TYR A 178 2.11 8.36 -2.20
C TYR A 178 3.47 8.48 -1.54
N TRP A 179 4.53 8.19 -2.27
CA TRP A 179 5.89 8.44 -1.80
C TRP A 179 6.28 9.91 -1.99
N VAL A 180 7.02 10.41 -1.03
CA VAL A 180 7.60 11.74 -1.06
C VAL A 180 9.09 11.67 -0.75
N GLY A 181 9.89 12.45 -1.49
CA GLY A 181 11.33 12.53 -1.31
C GLY A 181 11.94 13.66 -2.12
N GLY A 182 13.26 13.67 -2.15
CA GLY A 182 14.05 14.69 -2.83
C GLY A 182 15.07 15.35 -1.92
N SER A 183 15.88 16.25 -2.47
CA SER A 183 16.92 16.98 -1.72
C SER A 183 16.34 17.85 -0.60
N TYR A 184 15.15 18.42 -0.79
CA TYR A 184 14.44 19.17 0.24
C TYR A 184 14.17 18.33 1.51
N PHE A 185 13.95 17.04 1.38
CA PHE A 185 13.72 16.12 2.51
C PHE A 185 15.03 15.48 3.02
N GLY A 186 16.19 16.05 2.66
CA GLY A 186 17.51 15.52 3.02
C GLY A 186 17.79 14.15 2.38
N GLY A 187 17.23 13.89 1.20
CA GLY A 187 17.38 12.62 0.49
C GLY A 187 16.58 11.46 1.11
N ARG A 188 15.81 11.72 2.17
CA ARG A 188 14.94 10.71 2.78
C ARG A 188 13.72 10.47 1.91
N VAL A 189 13.20 9.26 1.96
CA VAL A 189 11.94 8.87 1.33
C VAL A 189 10.97 8.48 2.42
N SER A 190 9.75 9.00 2.35
CA SER A 190 8.66 8.66 3.26
C SER A 190 7.36 8.48 2.48
N VAL A 191 6.37 7.92 3.16
CA VAL A 191 4.99 7.82 2.66
C VAL A 191 4.18 8.98 3.22
N ALA A 192 3.33 9.56 2.41
CA ALA A 192 2.43 10.63 2.79
C ALA A 192 1.03 10.40 2.23
N SER A 193 0.04 10.98 2.88
CA SER A 193 -1.37 11.00 2.48
C SER A 193 -2.01 12.39 2.67
N SER A 194 -1.18 13.42 2.76
CA SER A 194 -1.59 14.80 3.03
C SER A 194 -1.28 15.71 1.83
N SER A 195 -1.65 17.00 1.94
CA SER A 195 -1.42 17.99 0.89
C SER A 195 0.04 18.10 0.46
N ILE A 196 0.25 18.25 -0.84
CA ILE A 196 1.55 18.50 -1.46
C ILE A 196 1.94 19.96 -1.24
N PHE A 197 3.09 20.19 -0.62
CA PHE A 197 3.62 21.52 -0.39
C PHE A 197 4.67 21.89 -1.47
N HIS A 198 4.64 23.14 -1.89
CA HIS A 198 5.63 23.78 -2.78
C HIS A 198 6.70 24.50 -1.98
#